data_d4af5031d8d243e834df50f496c36841
#
_entry.id   d4af5031d8d243e834df50f496c36841
#
_cell.length_a   1.000
_cell.length_b   1.000
_cell.length_c   1.000
_cell.angle_alpha   90.00
_cell.angle_beta   90.00
_cell.angle_gamma   90.00
#
_symmetry.space_group_name_H-M   'P 1'
#
loop_
_entity.id
_entity.type
_entity.pdbx_description
1 polymer ?
#
loop_
_entity_poly.entity_id
_entity_poly.type
_entity_poly.pdbx_seq_one_letter_code
_entity_poly.pdbx_strand_id
1 'polypeptide(L)'
;MKRLILASNSPRRRELLEQIGVEFEVIPSNAEEKVTKQEPSEVVEELSRQKAEDVAASVEDGIVLGADTVVCQDGQIMGKPKDEADAKQMLQKLQGEEHSVYTGVTILVKENGAVQHVQTFSQETKVYVYEMTDEEIDRYIATGEPMDK
;
A
#
# COMPACT_ATOMS: atom_id res chain seq x y z
N MET A 1 -24.47 12.86 1.58
CA MET A 1 -23.44 11.98 0.99
C MET A 1 -22.28 11.82 1.97
N LYS A 2 -21.84 10.61 2.20
CA LYS A 2 -20.77 10.39 3.16
C LYS A 2 -19.43 10.83 2.59
N ARG A 3 -18.59 11.40 3.45
CA ARG A 3 -17.21 11.77 3.09
C ARG A 3 -16.41 10.52 2.82
N LEU A 4 -15.59 10.54 1.78
CA LEU A 4 -14.61 9.49 1.52
C LEU A 4 -13.25 9.99 2.00
N ILE A 5 -12.59 9.21 2.84
CA ILE A 5 -11.33 9.59 3.45
C ILE A 5 -10.28 8.53 3.10
N LEU A 6 -9.20 8.96 2.48
CA LEU A 6 -8.07 8.08 2.17
C LEU A 6 -7.05 8.14 3.31
N ALA A 7 -6.87 7.04 4.00
CA ALA A 7 -5.94 6.91 5.13
C ALA A 7 -4.55 6.52 4.64
N SER A 8 -3.96 7.33 3.75
CA SER A 8 -2.70 6.98 3.11
C SER A 8 -1.94 8.22 2.66
N ASN A 9 -0.63 8.18 2.74
CA ASN A 9 0.26 9.17 2.17
C ASN A 9 0.72 8.82 0.75
N SER A 10 0.27 7.71 0.19
CA SER A 10 0.73 7.25 -1.12
C SER A 10 0.25 8.17 -2.24
N PRO A 11 1.16 8.84 -2.98
CA PRO A 11 0.75 9.64 -4.14
C PRO A 11 0.03 8.82 -5.20
N ARG A 12 0.45 7.57 -5.36
CA ARG A 12 -0.14 6.67 -6.38
C ARG A 12 -1.60 6.37 -6.07
N ARG A 13 -1.95 6.11 -4.81
CA ARG A 13 -3.35 5.86 -4.43
C ARG A 13 -4.21 7.10 -4.57
N ARG A 14 -3.65 8.26 -4.24
CA ARG A 14 -4.33 9.54 -4.46
C ARG A 14 -4.63 9.75 -5.94
N GLU A 15 -3.65 9.51 -6.80
CA GLU A 15 -3.83 9.64 -8.25
C GLU A 15 -4.91 8.71 -8.79
N LEU A 16 -4.97 7.46 -8.30
CA LEU A 16 -5.98 6.51 -8.73
C LEU A 16 -7.39 7.01 -8.43
N LEU A 17 -7.61 7.57 -7.24
CA LEU A 17 -8.92 8.12 -6.88
C LEU A 17 -9.25 9.36 -7.69
N GLU A 18 -8.28 10.19 -7.99
CA GLU A 18 -8.46 11.37 -8.85
C GLU A 18 -8.84 10.96 -10.27
N GLN A 19 -8.23 9.91 -10.81
CA GLN A 19 -8.51 9.41 -12.15
C GLN A 19 -9.95 8.92 -12.32
N ILE A 20 -10.52 8.33 -11.29
CA ILE A 20 -11.91 7.86 -11.35
C ILE A 20 -12.92 8.94 -11.00
N GLY A 21 -12.46 10.16 -10.74
CA GLY A 21 -13.34 11.31 -10.53
C GLY A 21 -14.05 11.34 -9.19
N VAL A 22 -13.53 10.65 -8.20
CA VAL A 22 -14.13 10.59 -6.85
C VAL A 22 -13.58 11.73 -5.99
N GLU A 23 -14.46 12.44 -5.31
CA GLU A 23 -14.05 13.43 -4.32
C GLU A 23 -13.67 12.73 -3.03
N PHE A 24 -12.52 13.11 -2.47
CA PHE A 24 -12.02 12.49 -1.25
C PHE A 24 -11.14 13.46 -0.46
N GLU A 25 -10.97 13.14 0.82
CA GLU A 25 -10.04 13.83 1.69
C GLU A 25 -8.88 12.89 2.02
N VAL A 26 -7.71 13.42 2.30
CA VAL A 26 -6.55 12.64 2.70
C VAL A 26 -6.26 12.92 4.16
N ILE A 27 -6.32 11.89 5.00
CA ILE A 27 -5.89 11.96 6.38
C ILE A 27 -4.89 10.82 6.58
N PRO A 28 -3.59 11.12 6.60
CA PRO A 28 -2.58 10.08 6.75
C PRO A 28 -2.68 9.37 8.10
N SER A 29 -2.47 8.06 8.09
CA SER A 29 -2.38 7.30 9.33
C SER A 29 -1.01 7.53 9.97
N ASN A 30 -1.01 7.73 11.28
CA ASN A 30 0.20 7.82 12.10
C ASN A 30 0.38 6.59 12.98
N ALA A 31 -0.42 5.55 12.75
CA ALA A 31 -0.32 4.32 13.54
C ALA A 31 1.02 3.64 13.35
N GLU A 32 1.57 3.12 14.45
CA GLU A 32 2.74 2.26 14.39
C GLU A 32 2.32 0.94 13.76
N GLU A 33 3.01 0.53 12.71
CA GLU A 33 2.70 -0.72 12.01
C GLU A 33 3.12 -1.91 12.86
N LYS A 34 2.14 -2.75 13.20
CA LYS A 34 2.37 -3.99 13.97
C LYS A 34 2.01 -5.18 13.11
N VAL A 35 3.00 -5.98 12.78
CA VAL A 35 2.80 -7.17 11.97
C VAL A 35 2.83 -8.41 12.85
N THR A 36 1.69 -9.11 12.91
CA THR A 36 1.57 -10.37 13.68
C THR A 36 1.41 -11.58 12.76
N LYS A 37 1.20 -11.34 11.45
CA LYS A 37 0.98 -12.37 10.46
C LYS A 37 2.25 -12.64 9.66
N GLN A 38 2.31 -13.80 9.00
CA GLN A 38 3.46 -14.19 8.17
C GLN A 38 3.10 -14.26 6.69
N GLU A 39 1.86 -14.66 6.36
CA GLU A 39 1.41 -14.72 4.98
C GLU A 39 1.23 -13.32 4.41
N PRO A 40 1.77 -13.03 3.19
CA PRO A 40 1.69 -11.69 2.62
C PRO A 40 0.28 -11.13 2.50
N SER A 41 -0.69 -11.95 2.11
CA SER A 41 -2.09 -11.53 2.03
C SER A 41 -2.63 -11.09 3.39
N GLU A 42 -2.32 -11.84 4.44
CA GLU A 42 -2.77 -11.52 5.80
C GLU A 42 -2.05 -10.27 6.33
N VAL A 43 -0.77 -10.09 5.99
CA VAL A 43 0.01 -8.91 6.40
C VAL A 43 -0.61 -7.63 5.84
N VAL A 44 -0.93 -7.61 4.54
CA VAL A 44 -1.50 -6.40 3.93
C VAL A 44 -2.92 -6.15 4.42
N GLU A 45 -3.69 -7.19 4.70
CA GLU A 45 -5.01 -7.04 5.29
C GLU A 45 -4.92 -6.45 6.70
N GLU A 46 -4.01 -6.95 7.50
CA GLU A 46 -3.77 -6.45 8.86
C GLU A 46 -3.32 -4.99 8.85
N LEU A 47 -2.36 -4.64 8.02
CA LEU A 47 -1.83 -3.28 7.95
C LEU A 47 -2.86 -2.29 7.37
N SER A 48 -3.61 -2.68 6.35
CA SER A 48 -4.66 -1.83 5.80
C SER A 48 -5.74 -1.54 6.84
N ARG A 49 -6.08 -2.54 7.65
CA ARG A 49 -7.06 -2.38 8.71
C ARG A 49 -6.56 -1.46 9.82
N GLN A 50 -5.30 -1.61 10.23
CA GLN A 50 -4.70 -0.71 11.23
C GLN A 50 -4.75 0.74 10.80
N LYS A 51 -4.42 1.00 9.54
CA LYS A 51 -4.44 2.37 8.99
C LYS A 51 -5.85 2.94 8.97
N ALA A 52 -6.82 2.14 8.53
CA ALA A 52 -8.21 2.59 8.49
C ALA A 52 -8.75 2.86 9.89
N GLU A 53 -8.49 1.98 10.84
CA GLU A 53 -8.95 2.14 12.22
C GLU A 53 -8.32 3.35 12.91
N ASP A 54 -7.03 3.60 12.67
CA ASP A 54 -6.33 4.74 13.23
C ASP A 54 -6.97 6.06 12.78
N VAL A 55 -7.21 6.20 11.50
CA VAL A 55 -7.84 7.41 10.94
C VAL A 55 -9.31 7.49 11.35
N ALA A 56 -10.01 6.38 11.38
CA ALA A 56 -11.42 6.34 11.75
C ALA A 56 -11.65 6.83 13.19
N ALA A 57 -10.67 6.68 14.07
CA ALA A 57 -10.78 7.15 15.45
C ALA A 57 -11.00 8.65 15.54
N SER A 58 -10.56 9.41 14.53
CA SER A 58 -10.73 10.87 14.47
C SER A 58 -11.89 11.31 13.60
N VAL A 59 -12.68 10.37 13.07
CA VAL A 59 -13.79 10.64 12.14
C VAL A 59 -15.10 10.21 12.80
N GLU A 60 -16.10 11.06 12.78
CA GLU A 60 -17.43 10.73 13.30
C GLU A 60 -18.32 10.12 12.22
N ASP A 61 -18.30 10.69 11.02
CA ASP A 61 -19.10 10.24 9.88
C ASP A 61 -18.23 10.16 8.64
N GLY A 62 -18.32 9.06 7.91
CA GLY A 62 -17.62 8.93 6.65
C GLY A 62 -17.23 7.50 6.31
N ILE A 63 -16.63 7.35 5.16
CA ILE A 63 -16.06 6.10 4.69
C ILE A 63 -14.54 6.25 4.69
N VAL A 64 -13.85 5.43 5.46
CA VAL A 64 -12.39 5.45 5.56
C VAL A 64 -11.82 4.30 4.72
N LEU A 65 -10.92 4.63 3.83
CA LEU A 65 -10.25 3.66 2.96
C LEU A 65 -8.79 3.53 3.39
N GLY A 66 -8.43 2.37 3.91
CA GLY A 66 -7.05 2.04 4.25
C GLY A 66 -6.50 1.05 3.23
N ALA A 67 -5.21 1.13 2.95
CA ALA A 67 -4.57 0.22 2.02
C ALA A 67 -3.09 0.03 2.37
N ASP A 68 -2.57 -1.14 2.02
CA ASP A 68 -1.16 -1.44 2.14
C ASP A 68 -0.71 -2.35 1.01
N THR A 69 0.55 -2.26 0.63
CA THR A 69 1.11 -3.06 -0.46
C THR A 69 2.47 -3.60 -0.04
N VAL A 70 2.69 -4.90 -0.29
CA VAL A 70 3.99 -5.52 -0.07
C VAL A 70 4.41 -6.29 -1.33
N VAL A 71 5.71 -6.36 -1.54
CA VAL A 71 6.32 -7.17 -2.61
C VAL A 71 6.85 -8.45 -1.97
N CYS A 72 6.57 -9.58 -2.59
CA CYS A 72 7.02 -10.87 -2.11
C CYS A 72 7.75 -11.63 -3.21
N GLN A 73 8.95 -12.12 -2.90
CA GLN A 73 9.73 -12.96 -3.81
C GLN A 73 10.24 -14.17 -3.05
N ASP A 74 10.05 -15.36 -3.63
CA ASP A 74 10.50 -16.63 -3.03
C ASP A 74 10.01 -16.82 -1.58
N GLY A 75 8.78 -16.41 -1.31
CA GLY A 75 8.17 -16.53 0.00
C GLY A 75 8.62 -15.48 1.01
N GLN A 76 9.43 -14.52 0.60
CA GLN A 76 9.94 -13.46 1.47
C GLN A 76 9.32 -12.11 1.12
N ILE A 77 8.82 -11.43 2.14
CA ILE A 77 8.28 -10.07 1.98
C ILE A 77 9.44 -9.11 1.90
N MET A 78 9.45 -8.27 0.85
CA MET A 78 10.42 -7.21 0.66
C MET A 78 9.79 -5.88 1.06
N GLY A 79 10.41 -5.17 1.99
CA GLY A 79 9.94 -3.85 2.41
C GLY A 79 10.30 -2.77 1.40
N LYS A 80 9.94 -1.53 1.72
CA LYS A 80 10.35 -0.38 0.91
C LYS A 80 11.86 -0.21 0.95
N PRO A 81 12.50 0.24 -0.15
CA PRO A 81 13.92 0.54 -0.11
C PRO A 81 14.23 1.63 0.91
N LYS A 82 15.32 1.47 1.64
CA LYS A 82 15.76 2.44 2.63
C LYS A 82 16.48 3.62 1.97
N ASP A 83 17.21 3.34 0.90
CA ASP A 83 17.97 4.32 0.13
C ASP A 83 18.13 3.81 -1.30
N GLU A 84 18.83 4.58 -2.13
CA GLU A 84 19.03 4.23 -3.54
C GLU A 84 19.88 2.95 -3.70
N ALA A 85 20.86 2.71 -2.83
CA ALA A 85 21.66 1.50 -2.88
C ALA A 85 20.82 0.26 -2.58
N ASP A 86 19.92 0.34 -1.60
CA ASP A 86 19.02 -0.73 -1.25
C ASP A 86 18.01 -0.99 -2.40
N ALA A 87 17.50 0.08 -3.02
CA ALA A 87 16.62 -0.03 -4.18
C ALA A 87 17.33 -0.75 -5.33
N LYS A 88 18.60 -0.47 -5.57
CA LYS A 88 19.37 -1.12 -6.62
C LYS A 88 19.52 -2.62 -6.35
N GLN A 89 19.82 -3.01 -5.11
CA GLN A 89 19.91 -4.41 -4.74
C GLN A 89 18.59 -5.14 -4.93
N MET A 90 17.48 -4.51 -4.55
CA MET A 90 16.14 -5.08 -4.73
C MET A 90 15.82 -5.30 -6.20
N LEU A 91 16.11 -4.32 -7.05
CA LEU A 91 15.89 -4.44 -8.49
C LEU A 91 16.77 -5.51 -9.13
N GLN A 92 18.00 -5.64 -8.66
CA GLN A 92 18.90 -6.70 -9.13
C GLN A 92 18.38 -8.10 -8.80
N LYS A 93 17.71 -8.25 -7.66
CA LYS A 93 17.07 -9.52 -7.29
C LYS A 93 15.82 -9.80 -8.10
N LEU A 94 15.05 -8.76 -8.43
CA LEU A 94 13.77 -8.91 -9.12
C LEU A 94 13.92 -9.09 -10.63
N GLN A 95 15.00 -8.57 -11.20
CA GLN A 95 15.19 -8.63 -12.65
C GLN A 95 15.26 -10.06 -13.17
N GLY A 96 14.61 -10.29 -14.31
CA GLY A 96 14.59 -11.60 -14.95
C GLY A 96 13.78 -12.66 -14.20
N GLU A 97 13.03 -12.28 -13.17
CA GLU A 97 12.27 -13.20 -12.35
C GLU A 97 10.86 -12.72 -12.10
N GLU A 98 9.99 -13.65 -11.71
CA GLU A 98 8.63 -13.36 -11.31
C GLU A 98 8.56 -13.10 -9.81
N HIS A 99 7.78 -12.11 -9.40
CA HIS A 99 7.47 -11.87 -8.01
C HIS A 99 5.99 -11.55 -7.85
N SER A 100 5.52 -11.53 -6.62
CA SER A 100 4.12 -11.20 -6.31
C SER A 100 4.03 -9.87 -5.60
N VAL A 101 2.99 -9.11 -5.95
CA VAL A 101 2.61 -7.87 -5.25
C VAL A 101 1.27 -8.12 -4.59
N TYR A 102 1.21 -7.95 -3.28
CA TYR A 102 -0.04 -8.10 -2.53
C TYR A 102 -0.51 -6.73 -2.09
N THR A 103 -1.78 -6.45 -2.33
CA THR A 103 -2.41 -5.20 -1.88
C THR A 103 -3.59 -5.55 -1.00
N GLY A 104 -3.59 -5.02 0.21
CA GLY A 104 -4.72 -5.12 1.13
C GLY A 104 -5.50 -3.84 1.14
N VAL A 105 -6.83 -3.95 1.26
CA VAL A 105 -7.73 -2.80 1.30
C VAL A 105 -8.73 -3.02 2.41
N THR A 106 -8.94 -1.99 3.22
CA THR A 106 -9.98 -1.98 4.24
C THR A 106 -10.90 -0.81 4.02
N ILE A 107 -12.20 -1.09 3.96
CA ILE A 107 -13.26 -0.09 3.86
C ILE A 107 -13.99 -0.08 5.19
N LEU A 108 -13.99 1.06 5.87
CA LEU A 108 -14.60 1.22 7.18
C LEU A 108 -15.62 2.34 7.12
N VAL A 109 -16.87 2.04 7.48
CA VAL A 109 -17.96 3.00 7.46
C VAL A 109 -18.28 3.43 8.89
N LYS A 110 -18.28 4.74 9.14
CA LYS A 110 -18.65 5.30 10.43
C LYS A 110 -19.88 6.20 10.32
N GLU A 111 -20.74 6.11 11.32
CA GLU A 111 -21.89 7.00 11.49
C GLU A 111 -22.04 7.32 12.97
N ASN A 112 -22.19 8.60 13.27
CA ASN A 112 -22.39 9.09 14.64
C ASN A 112 -21.34 8.58 15.63
N GLY A 113 -20.07 8.53 15.18
CA GLY A 113 -18.96 8.07 16.01
C GLY A 113 -18.86 6.56 16.19
N ALA A 114 -19.73 5.79 15.57
CA ALA A 114 -19.73 4.33 15.68
C ALA A 114 -19.42 3.64 14.36
N VAL A 115 -18.65 2.56 14.43
CA VAL A 115 -18.34 1.74 13.24
C VAL A 115 -19.58 0.94 12.85
N GLN A 116 -20.05 1.15 11.62
CA GLN A 116 -21.23 0.46 11.09
C GLN A 116 -20.85 -0.76 10.26
N HIS A 117 -19.71 -0.68 9.58
CA HIS A 117 -19.26 -1.76 8.69
C HIS A 117 -17.76 -1.71 8.52
N VAL A 118 -17.13 -2.86 8.48
CA VAL A 118 -15.70 -3.02 8.15
C VAL A 118 -15.59 -4.18 7.17
N GLN A 119 -14.93 -3.92 6.05
CA GLN A 119 -14.63 -4.97 5.08
C GLN A 119 -13.15 -4.89 4.72
N THR A 120 -12.46 -6.03 4.79
CA THR A 120 -11.04 -6.13 4.45
C THR A 120 -10.87 -7.24 3.44
N PHE A 121 -10.06 -6.97 2.42
CA PHE A 121 -9.72 -7.96 1.39
C PHE A 121 -8.32 -7.71 0.87
N SER A 122 -7.79 -8.67 0.13
CA SER A 122 -6.47 -8.54 -0.49
C SER A 122 -6.49 -9.14 -1.88
N GLN A 123 -5.52 -8.71 -2.68
CA GLN A 123 -5.33 -9.20 -4.04
C GLN A 123 -3.85 -9.43 -4.29
N GLU A 124 -3.54 -10.55 -4.93
CA GLU A 124 -2.19 -10.87 -5.38
C GLU A 124 -2.08 -10.58 -6.88
N THR A 125 -1.02 -9.89 -7.28
CA THR A 125 -0.69 -9.67 -8.68
C THR A 125 0.70 -10.23 -8.94
N LYS A 126 0.85 -11.10 -9.93
CA LYS A 126 2.15 -11.62 -10.32
C LYS A 126 2.78 -10.70 -11.35
N VAL A 127 4.03 -10.36 -11.15
CA VAL A 127 4.76 -9.40 -11.99
C VAL A 127 6.07 -10.04 -12.42
N TYR A 128 6.37 -9.96 -13.71
CA TYR A 128 7.67 -10.37 -14.24
C TYR A 128 8.47 -9.12 -14.58
N VAL A 129 9.68 -9.05 -14.07
CA VAL A 129 10.59 -7.94 -14.35
C VAL A 129 11.61 -8.40 -15.40
N TYR A 130 11.67 -7.70 -16.53
CA TYR A 130 12.65 -7.98 -17.56
C TYR A 130 14.06 -7.72 -17.04
N GLU A 131 15.02 -8.45 -17.62
CA GLU A 131 16.42 -8.18 -17.29
C GLU A 131 16.79 -6.74 -17.64
N MET A 132 17.53 -6.11 -16.73
CA MET A 132 17.98 -4.72 -16.88
C MET A 132 19.47 -4.63 -16.66
N THR A 133 20.13 -3.75 -17.41
CA THR A 133 21.52 -3.41 -17.13
C THR A 133 21.61 -2.55 -15.86
N ASP A 134 22.79 -2.47 -15.25
CA ASP A 134 22.98 -1.61 -14.09
C ASP A 134 22.64 -0.15 -14.42
N GLU A 135 22.96 0.29 -15.64
CA GLU A 135 22.64 1.64 -16.10
C GLU A 135 21.14 1.88 -16.16
N GLU A 136 20.38 0.90 -16.66
CA GLU A 136 18.92 0.99 -16.70
C GLU A 136 18.32 1.03 -15.29
N ILE A 137 18.86 0.23 -14.38
CA ILE A 137 18.44 0.24 -12.98
C ILE A 137 18.70 1.61 -12.36
N ASP A 138 19.87 2.19 -12.57
CA ASP A 138 20.22 3.51 -12.04
C ASP A 138 19.31 4.60 -12.57
N ARG A 139 18.94 4.54 -13.86
CA ARG A 139 17.97 5.49 -14.45
C ARG A 139 16.60 5.38 -13.81
N TYR A 140 16.14 4.16 -13.57
CA TYR A 140 14.83 3.93 -12.96
C TYR A 140 14.81 4.46 -11.52
N ILE A 141 15.87 4.22 -10.75
CA ILE A 141 15.98 4.72 -9.38
C ILE A 141 15.97 6.25 -9.37
N ALA A 142 16.62 6.88 -10.36
CA ALA A 142 16.66 8.34 -10.47
C ALA A 142 15.27 8.97 -10.65
N THR A 143 14.28 8.20 -11.13
CA THR A 143 12.90 8.68 -11.24
C THR A 143 12.19 8.78 -9.89
N GLY A 144 12.71 8.12 -8.86
CA GLY A 144 12.09 8.06 -7.55
C GLY A 144 10.95 7.05 -7.44
N GLU A 145 10.52 6.41 -8.53
CA GLU A 145 9.41 5.45 -8.50
C GLU A 145 9.62 4.26 -7.58
N PRO A 146 10.80 3.60 -7.55
CA PRO A 146 10.98 2.45 -6.65
C PRO A 146 10.91 2.80 -5.18
N MET A 147 11.04 4.07 -4.83
CA MET A 147 11.01 4.53 -3.44
C MET A 147 9.59 4.74 -2.91
N ASP A 148 8.58 4.75 -3.77
CA ASP A 148 7.19 5.09 -3.45
C ASP A 148 6.26 3.88 -3.21
N LYS A 149 6.75 2.72 -3.13
CA LYS A 149 5.91 1.52 -2.99
C LYS A 149 5.28 1.37 -1.62
#